data_c253e71f6b2759954ed725905a9be89a
#
_entry.id   c253e71f6b2759954ed725905a9be89a
#
_cell.length_a   1.000
_cell.length_b   1.000
_cell.length_c   1.000
_cell.angle_alpha   90.00
_cell.angle_beta   90.00
_cell.angle_gamma   90.00
#
_symmetry.space_group_name_H-M   'P 1'
#
loop_
_entity.id
_entity.type
_entity.pdbx_description
1 polymer ?
#
loop_
_entity_poly.entity_id
_entity_poly.type
_entity_poly.pdbx_seq_one_letter_code
_entity_poly.pdbx_strand_id
1 'polypeptide(L)'
;HTECRRQRQMCIRDRFKVEQFLADPSHFLEYPNSMYLAVIEALKAETFPNPKVGAVLLNKNNKVKAIGHHKGKGTNHAEIEIINNTSIESTDTLYVTLEPCFHTDSSPSCADELLKTEIQNVVIGDIDSDKRTSGKSIEKLKNNGLNVTLIEGVNNFVNPNYNKKNYGDNSITYIGKIATSDDNKIFDYSNSSKYITNSESLDFTHLLRSTVDAILIGKNTLITDNPQLNIRLNPLSHIDIYKYV
;
A
#
# COMPACT_ATOMS: atom_id res chain seq x y z
N HIS A 1 11.40 40.40 -3.76
CA HIS A 1 11.69 38.97 -3.85
C HIS A 1 10.95 38.21 -2.74
N THR A 2 9.65 38.03 -2.93
CA THR A 2 8.85 37.17 -2.06
C THR A 2 8.97 35.76 -2.62
N GLU A 3 9.91 35.03 -2.09
CA GLU A 3 10.29 33.70 -2.55
C GLU A 3 9.25 32.65 -2.23
N CYS A 4 9.17 31.74 -3.15
CA CYS A 4 8.36 30.55 -3.18
C CYS A 4 8.35 29.77 -1.84
N ARG A 5 7.29 29.90 -1.07
CA ARG A 5 7.09 29.27 0.26
C ARG A 5 6.41 27.92 0.18
N ARG A 6 6.77 27.04 -0.76
CA ARG A 6 6.06 25.74 -0.86
C ARG A 6 7.03 24.58 -1.00
N GLN A 7 6.64 23.48 -0.38
CA GLN A 7 7.45 22.26 -0.29
C GLN A 7 7.98 21.81 -1.65
N ARG A 8 9.22 22.16 -1.94
CA ARG A 8 9.98 21.58 -3.04
C ARG A 8 10.58 20.28 -2.52
N GLN A 9 9.90 19.19 -2.71
CA GLN A 9 10.55 17.89 -2.60
C GLN A 9 11.40 17.70 -3.85
N MET A 10 12.66 17.36 -3.65
CA MET A 10 13.59 17.16 -4.75
C MET A 10 13.24 15.88 -5.52
N CYS A 11 12.99 16.03 -6.82
CA CYS A 11 12.83 14.91 -7.73
C CYS A 11 14.22 14.45 -8.17
N ILE A 12 14.62 13.26 -7.77
CA ILE A 12 15.70 12.53 -8.46
C ILE A 12 15.00 11.58 -9.42
N ARG A 13 15.25 11.80 -10.71
CA ARG A 13 14.64 11.08 -11.80
C ARG A 13 15.40 9.78 -12.02
N ASP A 14 14.87 8.67 -11.51
CA ASP A 14 15.27 7.37 -12.03
C ASP A 14 14.07 6.65 -12.62
N ARG A 15 14.21 6.22 -13.88
CA ARG A 15 13.16 5.85 -14.80
C ARG A 15 12.72 4.40 -14.59
N PHE A 16 12.17 3.99 -13.46
CA PHE A 16 11.59 2.64 -13.44
C PHE A 16 10.33 2.52 -12.58
N LYS A 17 9.19 2.27 -13.26
CA LYS A 17 7.93 1.68 -12.77
C LYS A 17 7.13 2.41 -11.69
N VAL A 18 7.64 3.42 -11.05
CA VAL A 18 6.87 4.31 -10.17
C VAL A 18 5.94 5.20 -10.99
N GLU A 19 6.27 5.44 -12.26
CA GLU A 19 5.47 6.29 -13.17
C GLU A 19 4.05 5.74 -13.41
N GLN A 20 3.85 4.43 -13.46
CA GLN A 20 2.50 3.86 -13.64
C GLN A 20 1.64 3.93 -12.38
N PHE A 21 2.26 3.81 -11.22
CA PHE A 21 1.57 3.81 -9.94
C PHE A 21 1.33 5.22 -9.38
N LEU A 22 2.25 6.17 -9.65
CA LEU A 22 2.16 7.56 -9.20
C LEU A 22 1.56 8.50 -10.26
N ALA A 23 1.50 8.09 -11.53
CA ALA A 23 0.88 8.88 -12.59
C ALA A 23 -0.65 8.88 -12.52
N ASP A 24 -1.23 7.87 -11.88
CA ASP A 24 -2.67 7.79 -11.70
C ASP A 24 -3.04 7.30 -10.29
N PRO A 25 -3.06 8.19 -9.29
CA PRO A 25 -3.63 7.84 -7.99
C PRO A 25 -5.12 7.49 -8.09
N SER A 26 -5.80 7.81 -9.20
CA SER A 26 -7.18 7.43 -9.45
C SER A 26 -7.36 5.92 -9.54
N HIS A 27 -6.34 5.17 -9.95
CA HIS A 27 -6.40 3.70 -9.90
C HIS A 27 -6.53 3.16 -8.47
N PHE A 28 -5.99 3.86 -7.49
CA PHE A 28 -6.23 3.61 -6.06
C PHE A 28 -7.61 4.12 -5.62
N LEU A 29 -8.10 5.15 -6.27
CA LEU A 29 -9.39 5.79 -5.97
C LEU A 29 -10.56 5.08 -6.68
N GLU A 30 -10.32 4.33 -7.74
CA GLU A 30 -11.33 3.47 -8.40
C GLU A 30 -11.69 2.23 -7.56
N TYR A 31 -10.82 1.83 -6.61
CA TYR A 31 -11.13 0.83 -5.58
C TYR A 31 -11.14 1.51 -4.19
N PRO A 32 -12.03 2.47 -3.96
CA PRO A 32 -11.69 3.66 -3.20
C PRO A 32 -11.47 3.45 -1.72
N ASN A 33 -12.11 2.55 -1.07
CA ASN A 33 -12.01 2.52 0.38
C ASN A 33 -11.47 1.19 0.92
N SER A 34 -11.72 0.09 0.26
CA SER A 34 -11.49 -1.24 0.82
C SER A 34 -10.06 -1.72 0.63
N MET A 35 -9.49 -1.57 -0.57
CA MET A 35 -8.08 -1.89 -0.80
C MET A 35 -7.16 -0.88 -0.11
N TYR A 36 -7.55 0.40 -0.07
CA TYR A 36 -6.83 1.41 0.71
C TYR A 36 -6.77 1.06 2.19
N LEU A 37 -7.90 0.60 2.78
CA LEU A 37 -7.93 0.11 4.16
C LEU A 37 -7.03 -1.12 4.34
N ALA A 38 -7.02 -2.06 3.40
CA ALA A 38 -6.13 -3.21 3.44
C ALA A 38 -4.65 -2.80 3.37
N VAL A 39 -4.31 -1.77 2.58
CA VAL A 39 -2.96 -1.19 2.54
C VAL A 39 -2.59 -0.56 3.89
N ILE A 40 -3.48 0.22 4.49
CA ILE A 40 -3.25 0.78 5.83
C ILE A 40 -3.02 -0.34 6.86
N GLU A 41 -3.81 -1.42 6.81
CA GLU A 41 -3.62 -2.57 7.69
C GLU A 41 -2.25 -3.22 7.48
N ALA A 42 -1.83 -3.44 6.22
CA ALA A 42 -0.52 -4.01 5.90
C ALA A 42 0.64 -3.19 6.49
N LEU A 43 0.54 -1.87 6.48
CA LEU A 43 1.60 -0.94 6.93
C LEU A 43 1.71 -0.82 8.45
N LYS A 44 0.79 -1.39 9.22
CA LYS A 44 0.82 -1.34 10.69
C LYS A 44 1.94 -2.17 11.33
N ALA A 45 2.46 -3.17 10.63
CA ALA A 45 3.43 -4.11 11.18
C ALA A 45 4.77 -4.08 10.45
N GLU A 46 5.84 -4.34 11.20
CA GLU A 46 7.16 -4.66 10.65
C GLU A 46 7.30 -6.19 10.56
N THR A 47 7.29 -6.71 9.35
CA THR A 47 7.18 -8.16 9.09
C THR A 47 8.43 -8.79 8.51
N PHE A 48 9.49 -8.01 8.30
CA PHE A 48 10.72 -8.50 7.67
C PHE A 48 11.21 -9.82 8.31
N PRO A 49 11.60 -10.83 7.53
CA PRO A 49 11.78 -10.84 6.07
C PRO A 49 10.50 -11.11 5.24
N ASN A 50 9.35 -11.32 5.90
CA ASN A 50 8.09 -11.57 5.22
C ASN A 50 7.52 -10.26 4.63
N PRO A 51 6.69 -10.33 3.58
CA PRO A 51 6.00 -9.17 3.08
C PRO A 51 4.96 -8.66 4.09
N LYS A 52 4.73 -7.36 4.08
CA LYS A 52 3.59 -6.74 4.76
C LYS A 52 2.33 -7.08 3.98
N VAL A 53 1.36 -7.68 4.65
CA VAL A 53 0.07 -8.05 4.04
C VAL A 53 -1.06 -7.59 4.93
N GLY A 54 -2.05 -6.96 4.35
CA GLY A 54 -3.28 -6.55 5.02
C GLY A 54 -4.49 -7.05 4.27
N ALA A 55 -5.57 -7.28 5.01
CA ALA A 55 -6.83 -7.75 4.46
C ALA A 55 -8.02 -7.05 5.12
N VAL A 56 -9.10 -6.88 4.36
CA VAL A 56 -10.37 -6.31 4.80
C VAL A 56 -11.52 -7.15 4.25
N LEU A 57 -12.42 -7.55 5.12
CA LEU A 57 -13.66 -8.22 4.74
C LEU A 57 -14.81 -7.22 4.78
N LEU A 58 -15.51 -7.08 3.66
CA LEU A 58 -16.73 -6.29 3.56
C LEU A 58 -17.96 -7.18 3.46
N ASN A 59 -19.04 -6.75 4.07
CA ASN A 59 -20.35 -7.37 3.86
C ASN A 59 -21.00 -6.86 2.55
N LYS A 60 -22.15 -7.45 2.18
CA LYS A 60 -22.95 -7.07 0.99
C LYS A 60 -23.34 -5.59 0.89
N ASN A 61 -23.28 -4.86 1.99
CA ASN A 61 -23.61 -3.42 2.04
C ASN A 61 -22.33 -2.55 2.00
N ASN A 62 -21.19 -3.11 1.62
CA ASN A 62 -19.87 -2.47 1.60
C ASN A 62 -19.43 -1.92 2.98
N LYS A 63 -19.91 -2.51 4.07
CA LYS A 63 -19.46 -2.17 5.42
C LYS A 63 -18.36 -3.12 5.86
N VAL A 64 -17.33 -2.59 6.49
CA VAL A 64 -16.24 -3.37 7.07
C VAL A 64 -16.80 -4.31 8.14
N LYS A 65 -16.55 -5.61 7.97
CA LYS A 65 -16.95 -6.68 8.87
C LYS A 65 -15.76 -7.16 9.70
N ALA A 66 -14.58 -7.23 9.09
CA ALA A 66 -13.33 -7.55 9.76
C ALA A 66 -12.14 -6.95 9.03
N ILE A 67 -11.04 -6.79 9.75
CA ILE A 67 -9.73 -6.39 9.25
C ILE A 67 -8.67 -7.32 9.82
N GLY A 68 -7.58 -7.51 9.09
CA GLY A 68 -6.46 -8.33 9.52
C GLY A 68 -5.15 -7.89 8.86
N HIS A 69 -4.03 -8.15 9.51
CA HIS A 69 -2.71 -7.97 8.93
C HIS A 69 -1.74 -9.02 9.45
N HIS A 70 -0.74 -9.34 8.64
CA HIS A 70 0.36 -10.19 9.06
C HIS A 70 1.24 -9.44 10.07
N LYS A 71 1.45 -10.02 11.24
CA LYS A 71 2.19 -9.37 12.34
C LYS A 71 3.69 -9.73 12.36
N GLY A 72 4.11 -10.63 11.47
CA GLY A 72 5.49 -11.07 11.34
C GLY A 72 5.66 -12.59 11.39
N LYS A 73 6.90 -13.04 11.28
CA LYS A 73 7.23 -14.46 11.20
C LYS A 73 6.65 -15.25 12.37
N GLY A 74 5.97 -16.36 12.06
CA GLY A 74 5.37 -17.26 13.05
C GLY A 74 3.97 -16.83 13.55
N THR A 75 3.42 -15.76 12.99
CA THR A 75 2.04 -15.33 13.25
C THR A 75 1.13 -15.66 12.06
N ASN A 76 -0.18 -15.56 12.27
CA ASN A 76 -1.16 -15.75 11.22
C ASN A 76 -0.95 -14.77 10.06
N HIS A 77 -1.27 -15.21 8.86
CA HIS A 77 -1.43 -14.31 7.72
C HIS A 77 -2.71 -13.48 7.86
N ALA A 78 -2.80 -12.38 7.11
CA ALA A 78 -3.91 -11.44 7.21
C ALA A 78 -5.29 -12.09 6.98
N GLU A 79 -5.37 -13.00 6.03
CA GLU A 79 -6.58 -13.75 5.69
C GLU A 79 -6.99 -14.67 6.86
N ILE A 80 -6.02 -15.34 7.46
CA ILE A 80 -6.25 -16.26 8.59
C ILE A 80 -6.72 -15.51 9.84
N GLU A 81 -6.22 -14.29 10.05
CA GLU A 81 -6.73 -13.41 11.12
C GLU A 81 -8.23 -13.12 10.92
N ILE A 82 -8.68 -12.88 9.69
CA ILE A 82 -10.10 -12.66 9.38
C ILE A 82 -10.90 -13.93 9.55
N ILE A 83 -10.45 -15.07 8.99
CA ILE A 83 -11.14 -16.36 9.04
C ILE A 83 -11.36 -16.81 10.49
N ASN A 84 -10.35 -16.64 11.34
CA ASN A 84 -10.42 -17.10 12.75
C ASN A 84 -11.32 -16.23 13.63
N ASN A 85 -11.55 -14.98 13.26
CA ASN A 85 -12.22 -14.01 14.13
C ASN A 85 -13.60 -13.59 13.64
N THR A 86 -14.03 -14.06 12.45
CA THR A 86 -15.27 -13.56 11.83
C THR A 86 -15.93 -14.65 10.99
N SER A 87 -17.25 -14.77 11.10
CA SER A 87 -18.03 -15.60 10.17
C SER A 87 -18.02 -14.96 8.77
N ILE A 88 -17.74 -15.75 7.77
CA ILE A 88 -17.71 -15.33 6.37
C ILE A 88 -18.95 -15.85 5.66
N GLU A 89 -19.63 -14.97 4.93
CA GLU A 89 -20.84 -15.28 4.15
C GLU A 89 -20.52 -15.24 2.66
N SER A 90 -21.29 -15.95 1.84
CA SER A 90 -21.09 -15.98 0.37
C SER A 90 -21.25 -14.63 -0.31
N THR A 91 -21.93 -13.69 0.33
CA THR A 91 -22.11 -12.30 -0.17
C THR A 91 -21.00 -11.34 0.26
N ASP A 92 -20.08 -11.80 1.13
CA ASP A 92 -18.95 -10.99 1.58
C ASP A 92 -17.89 -10.88 0.48
N THR A 93 -17.08 -9.83 0.53
CA THR A 93 -15.94 -9.62 -0.36
C THR A 93 -14.67 -9.42 0.47
N LEU A 94 -13.68 -10.26 0.23
CA LEU A 94 -12.35 -10.14 0.84
C LEU A 94 -11.43 -9.33 -0.06
N TYR A 95 -10.85 -8.28 0.48
CA TYR A 95 -9.75 -7.52 -0.12
C TYR A 95 -8.46 -7.90 0.57
N VAL A 96 -7.44 -8.26 -0.19
CA VAL A 96 -6.10 -8.59 0.34
C VAL A 96 -5.02 -7.97 -0.53
N THR A 97 -4.01 -7.38 0.09
CA THR A 97 -2.98 -6.58 -0.62
C THR A 97 -2.02 -7.43 -1.47
N LEU A 98 -1.89 -8.71 -1.19
CA LEU A 98 -1.01 -9.64 -1.89
C LEU A 98 -1.73 -10.98 -2.10
N GLU A 99 -1.36 -11.71 -3.14
CA GLU A 99 -1.89 -13.04 -3.43
C GLU A 99 -1.80 -13.95 -2.19
N PRO A 100 -2.90 -14.60 -1.76
CA PRO A 100 -2.90 -15.57 -0.67
C PRO A 100 -1.88 -16.69 -0.91
N CYS A 101 -1.14 -17.10 0.10
CA CYS A 101 -0.11 -18.11 -0.09
C CYS A 101 -0.70 -19.46 -0.58
N PHE A 102 0.07 -20.13 -1.45
CA PHE A 102 -0.27 -21.44 -2.00
C PHE A 102 0.47 -22.59 -1.31
N HIS A 103 1.67 -22.32 -0.79
CA HIS A 103 2.53 -23.33 -0.17
C HIS A 103 2.08 -23.64 1.25
N THR A 104 2.30 -24.88 1.65
CA THR A 104 2.07 -25.39 3.00
C THR A 104 3.43 -25.65 3.65
N ASP A 105 3.93 -24.72 4.44
CA ASP A 105 5.17 -24.93 5.20
C ASP A 105 4.86 -25.56 6.56
N SER A 106 4.39 -24.78 7.53
CA SER A 106 4.02 -25.22 8.88
C SER A 106 2.51 -25.19 9.15
N SER A 107 1.73 -24.67 8.23
CA SER A 107 0.27 -24.53 8.30
C SER A 107 -0.35 -24.70 6.92
N PRO A 108 -1.66 -24.99 6.82
CA PRO A 108 -2.38 -24.98 5.55
C PRO A 108 -2.24 -23.64 4.84
N SER A 109 -2.25 -23.66 3.49
CA SER A 109 -2.15 -22.42 2.71
C SER A 109 -3.37 -21.52 2.92
N CYS A 110 -3.18 -20.19 2.80
CA CYS A 110 -4.31 -19.27 2.88
C CYS A 110 -5.37 -19.55 1.80
N ALA A 111 -4.94 -19.99 0.60
CA ALA A 111 -5.86 -20.40 -0.46
C ALA A 111 -6.72 -21.60 -0.03
N ASP A 112 -6.15 -22.61 0.65
CA ASP A 112 -6.89 -23.75 1.16
C ASP A 112 -7.88 -23.36 2.28
N GLU A 113 -7.47 -22.48 3.18
CA GLU A 113 -8.34 -22.02 4.26
C GLU A 113 -9.50 -21.17 3.72
N LEU A 114 -9.26 -20.32 2.74
CA LEU A 114 -10.33 -19.55 2.07
C LEU A 114 -11.37 -20.49 1.42
N LEU A 115 -10.93 -21.57 0.77
CA LEU A 115 -11.83 -22.54 0.15
C LEU A 115 -12.69 -23.34 1.14
N LYS A 116 -12.34 -23.34 2.43
CA LYS A 116 -13.17 -23.95 3.49
C LYS A 116 -14.26 -23.00 4.01
N THR A 117 -14.21 -21.74 3.64
CA THR A 117 -15.21 -20.73 4.00
C THR A 117 -16.30 -20.63 2.93
N GLU A 118 -17.33 -19.84 3.20
CA GLU A 118 -18.38 -19.55 2.22
C GLU A 118 -18.02 -18.40 1.27
N ILE A 119 -16.80 -17.85 1.35
CA ILE A 119 -16.39 -16.69 0.52
C ILE A 119 -16.55 -16.97 -0.98
N GLN A 120 -17.13 -16.02 -1.72
CA GLN A 120 -17.27 -16.11 -3.16
C GLN A 120 -16.48 -15.03 -3.90
N ASN A 121 -16.19 -13.90 -3.26
CA ASN A 121 -15.55 -12.76 -3.91
C ASN A 121 -14.24 -12.41 -3.22
N VAL A 122 -13.14 -12.44 -3.98
CA VAL A 122 -11.80 -12.08 -3.51
C VAL A 122 -11.16 -11.06 -4.45
N VAL A 123 -10.72 -9.94 -3.90
CA VAL A 123 -10.00 -8.89 -4.62
C VAL A 123 -8.56 -8.87 -4.13
N ILE A 124 -7.63 -9.14 -5.04
CA ILE A 124 -6.20 -9.30 -4.77
C ILE A 124 -5.45 -8.08 -5.30
N GLY A 125 -4.62 -7.47 -4.46
CA GLY A 125 -3.88 -6.27 -4.77
C GLY A 125 -2.68 -6.49 -5.69
N ASP A 126 -2.07 -7.67 -5.66
CA ASP A 126 -0.96 -8.03 -6.54
C ASP A 126 -0.68 -9.53 -6.53
N ILE A 127 0.03 -10.02 -7.56
CA ILE A 127 0.55 -11.38 -7.63
C ILE A 127 1.79 -11.48 -6.71
N ASP A 128 1.90 -12.59 -5.97
CA ASP A 128 3.10 -12.84 -5.18
C ASP A 128 4.30 -13.16 -6.11
N SER A 129 5.44 -12.55 -5.83
CA SER A 129 6.69 -12.83 -6.53
C SER A 129 7.35 -14.16 -6.14
N ASP A 130 6.91 -14.78 -5.03
CA ASP A 130 7.38 -16.10 -4.61
C ASP A 130 6.88 -17.17 -5.61
N LYS A 131 7.81 -17.84 -6.28
CA LYS A 131 7.52 -18.88 -7.27
C LYS A 131 6.68 -20.04 -6.74
N ARG A 132 6.63 -20.23 -5.42
CA ARG A 132 5.81 -21.26 -4.75
C ARG A 132 4.33 -20.89 -4.83
N THR A 133 4.01 -19.58 -4.85
CA THR A 133 2.66 -19.00 -4.87
C THR A 133 2.30 -18.43 -6.25
N SER A 134 3.08 -17.56 -6.78
CA SER A 134 2.94 -16.76 -8.02
C SER A 134 1.88 -17.25 -9.03
N GLY A 135 0.67 -16.73 -8.95
CA GLY A 135 -0.47 -17.03 -9.82
C GLY A 135 -1.23 -18.33 -9.47
N LYS A 136 -0.63 -19.23 -8.69
CA LYS A 136 -1.22 -20.57 -8.41
C LYS A 136 -2.42 -20.49 -7.49
N SER A 137 -2.42 -19.58 -6.52
CA SER A 137 -3.57 -19.39 -5.64
C SER A 137 -4.73 -18.78 -6.38
N ILE A 138 -4.47 -17.79 -7.22
CA ILE A 138 -5.49 -17.18 -8.09
C ILE A 138 -6.13 -18.24 -8.97
N GLU A 139 -5.34 -19.07 -9.63
CA GLU A 139 -5.82 -20.16 -10.47
C GLU A 139 -6.65 -21.16 -9.65
N LYS A 140 -6.13 -21.58 -8.47
CA LYS A 140 -6.83 -22.52 -7.59
C LYS A 140 -8.18 -21.97 -7.13
N LEU A 141 -8.24 -20.73 -6.67
CA LEU A 141 -9.48 -20.09 -6.21
C LEU A 141 -10.51 -20.00 -7.35
N LYS A 142 -10.08 -19.57 -8.55
CA LYS A 142 -10.94 -19.51 -9.75
C LYS A 142 -11.46 -20.88 -10.16
N ASN A 143 -10.61 -21.91 -10.19
CA ASN A 143 -10.98 -23.28 -10.55
C ASN A 143 -11.97 -23.91 -9.54
N ASN A 144 -12.04 -23.40 -8.32
CA ASN A 144 -13.02 -23.80 -7.30
C ASN A 144 -14.25 -22.85 -7.25
N GLY A 145 -14.45 -22.01 -8.26
CA GLY A 145 -15.68 -21.23 -8.46
C GLY A 145 -15.71 -19.88 -7.79
N LEU A 146 -14.60 -19.39 -7.21
CA LEU A 146 -14.55 -18.05 -6.63
C LEU A 146 -14.37 -16.98 -7.71
N ASN A 147 -15.02 -15.85 -7.54
CA ASN A 147 -14.81 -14.63 -8.32
C ASN A 147 -13.54 -13.93 -7.82
N VAL A 148 -12.45 -14.04 -8.57
CA VAL A 148 -11.18 -13.42 -8.21
C VAL A 148 -10.87 -12.26 -9.14
N THR A 149 -10.76 -11.06 -8.57
CA THR A 149 -10.33 -9.83 -9.25
C THR A 149 -8.90 -9.49 -8.83
N LEU A 150 -8.05 -9.21 -9.81
CA LEU A 150 -6.67 -8.77 -9.59
C LEU A 150 -6.57 -7.29 -9.95
N ILE A 151 -6.02 -6.48 -9.04
CA ILE A 151 -5.82 -5.02 -9.23
C ILE A 151 -4.47 -4.74 -9.88
N GLU A 152 -3.40 -5.34 -9.37
CA GLU A 152 -1.99 -5.13 -9.70
C GLU A 152 -1.38 -3.81 -9.14
N GLY A 153 -0.11 -3.88 -8.76
CA GLY A 153 0.70 -2.74 -8.33
C GLY A 153 0.66 -2.42 -6.84
N VAL A 154 -0.28 -2.98 -6.08
CA VAL A 154 -0.43 -2.70 -4.65
C VAL A 154 0.81 -3.15 -3.85
N ASN A 155 1.37 -4.31 -4.19
CA ASN A 155 2.55 -4.84 -3.50
C ASN A 155 3.81 -3.99 -3.75
N ASN A 156 3.94 -3.40 -4.93
CA ASN A 156 5.04 -2.48 -5.22
C ASN A 156 5.01 -1.23 -4.32
N PHE A 157 3.81 -0.84 -3.89
CA PHE A 157 3.61 0.25 -2.96
C PHE A 157 3.85 -0.18 -1.50
N VAL A 158 3.22 -1.27 -1.07
CA VAL A 158 3.30 -1.76 0.32
C VAL A 158 4.68 -2.34 0.63
N ASN A 159 5.27 -3.06 -0.33
CA ASN A 159 6.52 -3.79 -0.18
C ASN A 159 7.51 -3.44 -1.31
N PRO A 160 8.00 -2.21 -1.42
CA PRO A 160 8.78 -1.75 -2.58
C PRO A 160 10.07 -2.54 -2.81
N ASN A 161 10.57 -3.24 -1.79
CA ASN A 161 11.80 -4.04 -1.85
C ASN A 161 11.54 -5.57 -1.91
N TYR A 162 10.31 -6.02 -1.77
CA TYR A 162 9.99 -7.45 -1.72
C TYR A 162 10.27 -8.18 -3.05
N ASN A 163 10.00 -7.52 -4.17
CA ASN A 163 10.23 -8.06 -5.51
C ASN A 163 11.71 -8.02 -5.95
N LYS A 164 12.57 -7.36 -5.19
CA LYS A 164 14.01 -7.32 -5.46
C LYS A 164 14.65 -8.58 -4.90
N LYS A 165 14.83 -9.59 -5.75
CA LYS A 165 15.34 -10.93 -5.42
C LYS A 165 16.76 -10.98 -4.85
N ASN A 166 17.44 -9.88 -4.68
CA ASN A 166 18.80 -9.85 -4.19
C ASN A 166 18.86 -9.08 -2.87
N TYR A 167 18.62 -9.78 -1.77
CA TYR A 167 18.97 -9.34 -0.42
C TYR A 167 20.50 -9.09 -0.23
N GLY A 168 21.19 -8.71 -1.26
CA GLY A 168 22.60 -8.34 -1.30
C GLY A 168 22.87 -7.11 -2.15
N ASP A 169 21.85 -6.61 -2.82
CA ASP A 169 21.95 -5.34 -3.54
C ASP A 169 21.68 -4.18 -2.56
N ASN A 170 22.76 -3.53 -2.13
CA ASN A 170 22.72 -2.30 -1.32
C ASN A 170 22.24 -1.08 -2.13
N SER A 171 21.51 -1.26 -3.22
CA SER A 171 21.01 -0.15 -4.02
C SER A 171 19.92 0.61 -3.29
N ILE A 172 20.05 1.93 -3.24
CA ILE A 172 19.04 2.83 -2.72
C ILE A 172 17.97 3.06 -3.80
N THR A 173 16.71 2.90 -3.43
CA THR A 173 15.59 3.28 -4.29
C THR A 173 15.17 4.71 -3.96
N TYR A 174 15.14 5.55 -4.98
CA TYR A 174 14.67 6.93 -4.85
C TYR A 174 13.26 7.06 -5.39
N ILE A 175 12.38 7.66 -4.62
CA ILE A 175 10.99 7.97 -4.99
C ILE A 175 10.86 9.50 -5.05
N GLY A 176 10.60 10.04 -6.23
CA GLY A 176 10.32 11.47 -6.41
C GLY A 176 8.80 11.74 -6.29
N LYS A 177 8.41 12.67 -5.40
CA LYS A 177 7.03 13.14 -5.27
C LYS A 177 6.95 14.64 -5.55
N ILE A 178 6.07 15.02 -6.45
CA ILE A 178 5.78 16.42 -6.75
C ILE A 178 4.25 16.63 -6.76
N ALA A 179 3.80 17.78 -6.28
CA ALA A 179 2.41 18.22 -6.42
C ALA A 179 2.36 19.28 -7.54
N THR A 180 1.46 19.10 -8.50
CA THR A 180 1.26 20.04 -9.60
C THR A 180 -0.23 20.34 -9.75
N SER A 181 -0.53 21.53 -10.29
CA SER A 181 -1.84 21.84 -10.84
C SER A 181 -2.02 21.18 -12.22
N ASP A 182 -3.23 21.21 -12.77
CA ASP A 182 -3.55 20.64 -14.08
C ASP A 182 -2.73 21.27 -15.23
N ASP A 183 -2.29 22.52 -15.06
CA ASP A 183 -1.39 23.21 -15.99
C ASP A 183 0.10 23.02 -15.65
N ASN A 184 0.44 22.00 -14.84
CA ASN A 184 1.79 21.62 -14.41
C ASN A 184 2.54 22.71 -13.62
N LYS A 185 1.82 23.56 -12.88
CA LYS A 185 2.43 24.52 -11.96
C LYS A 185 2.60 23.91 -10.58
N ILE A 186 3.72 24.23 -9.94
CA ILE A 186 4.02 23.81 -8.56
C ILE A 186 3.73 24.90 -7.53
N PHE A 187 3.22 26.04 -7.98
CA PHE A 187 3.00 27.22 -7.16
C PHE A 187 1.86 28.09 -7.72
N ASP A 188 1.03 28.64 -6.82
CA ASP A 188 0.01 29.63 -7.13
C ASP A 188 0.38 30.99 -6.52
N TYR A 189 0.50 32.02 -7.39
CA TYR A 189 0.80 33.39 -6.97
C TYR A 189 -0.39 34.10 -6.31
N SER A 190 -1.62 33.60 -6.52
CA SER A 190 -2.83 34.20 -5.93
C SER A 190 -2.89 34.02 -4.41
N ASN A 191 -2.07 33.14 -3.87
CA ASN A 191 -2.02 32.81 -2.45
C ASN A 191 -3.36 32.30 -1.86
N SER A 192 -4.26 31.84 -2.71
CA SER A 192 -5.59 31.39 -2.33
C SER A 192 -5.61 30.08 -1.54
N SER A 193 -4.57 29.26 -1.71
CA SER A 193 -4.44 28.00 -0.98
C SER A 193 -2.98 27.67 -0.65
N LYS A 194 -2.75 27.13 0.55
CA LYS A 194 -1.46 26.60 0.95
C LYS A 194 -1.10 25.33 0.16
N TYR A 195 -2.09 24.57 -0.28
CA TYR A 195 -1.92 23.30 -0.98
C TYR A 195 -2.50 23.39 -2.39
N ILE A 196 -1.79 22.84 -3.36
CA ILE A 196 -2.25 22.72 -4.76
C ILE A 196 -3.22 21.57 -4.90
N THR A 197 -3.02 20.51 -4.13
CA THR A 197 -3.78 19.26 -4.15
C THR A 197 -4.82 19.20 -3.03
N ASN A 198 -5.86 18.38 -3.23
CA ASN A 198 -6.93 18.15 -2.28
C ASN A 198 -6.47 17.34 -1.03
N SER A 199 -7.39 17.12 -0.09
CA SER A 199 -7.14 16.38 1.14
C SER A 199 -6.74 14.92 0.87
N GLU A 200 -7.34 14.26 -0.11
CA GLU A 200 -7.04 12.87 -0.47
C GLU A 200 -5.59 12.72 -0.94
N SER A 201 -5.12 13.65 -1.77
CA SER A 201 -3.71 13.68 -2.19
C SER A 201 -2.74 13.96 -1.04
N LEU A 202 -3.17 14.70 -0.02
CA LEU A 202 -2.39 14.91 1.19
C LEU A 202 -2.31 13.63 2.03
N ASP A 203 -3.41 12.91 2.19
CA ASP A 203 -3.46 11.61 2.88
C ASP A 203 -2.60 10.58 2.16
N PHE A 204 -2.67 10.54 0.80
CA PHE A 204 -1.77 9.71 0.00
C PHE A 204 -0.29 10.09 0.20
N THR A 205 0.03 11.37 0.35
CA THR A 205 1.41 11.80 0.66
C THR A 205 1.89 11.26 2.00
N HIS A 206 1.02 11.20 3.01
CA HIS A 206 1.33 10.61 4.30
C HIS A 206 1.46 9.08 4.22
N LEU A 207 0.62 8.44 3.42
CA LEU A 207 0.71 7.02 3.15
C LEU A 207 2.04 6.68 2.44
N LEU A 208 2.42 7.45 1.41
CA LEU A 208 3.71 7.28 0.73
C LEU A 208 4.89 7.44 1.70
N ARG A 209 4.82 8.39 2.64
CA ARG A 209 5.86 8.54 3.66
C ARG A 209 6.00 7.31 4.55
N SER A 210 4.93 6.58 4.83
CA SER A 210 4.97 5.37 5.65
C SER A 210 5.63 4.17 4.97
N THR A 211 5.91 4.26 3.67
CA THR A 211 6.54 3.18 2.90
C THR A 211 8.04 3.40 2.65
N VAL A 212 8.61 4.50 3.14
CA VAL A 212 10.01 4.84 2.92
C VAL A 212 10.79 4.92 4.24
N ASP A 213 12.07 4.57 4.20
CA ASP A 213 12.95 4.63 5.36
C ASP A 213 13.40 6.07 5.66
N ALA A 214 13.47 6.91 4.63
CA ALA A 214 13.99 8.26 4.75
C ALA A 214 13.30 9.26 3.80
N ILE A 215 13.25 10.53 4.23
CA ILE A 215 12.79 11.65 3.41
C ILE A 215 13.95 12.61 3.19
N LEU A 216 14.22 12.93 1.92
CA LEU A 216 15.21 13.92 1.52
C LEU A 216 14.52 15.16 0.98
N ILE A 217 14.91 16.33 1.45
CA ILE A 217 14.43 17.65 0.96
C ILE A 217 15.60 18.59 0.66
N GLY A 218 15.33 19.56 -0.16
CA GLY A 218 16.32 20.63 -0.44
C GLY A 218 16.53 21.57 0.77
N LYS A 219 17.76 22.05 0.95
CA LYS A 219 18.13 23.01 2.01
C LYS A 219 17.19 24.23 2.04
N ASN A 220 16.86 24.80 0.90
CA ASN A 220 16.00 25.97 0.84
C ASN A 220 14.57 25.65 1.30
N THR A 221 14.05 24.45 1.01
CA THR A 221 12.77 23.98 1.50
C THR A 221 12.78 23.89 3.05
N LEU A 222 13.87 23.37 3.63
CA LEU A 222 14.00 23.34 5.08
C LEU A 222 13.96 24.73 5.69
N ILE A 223 14.78 25.66 5.16
CA ILE A 223 14.92 27.01 5.70
C ILE A 223 13.62 27.82 5.53
N THR A 224 12.96 27.70 4.38
CA THR A 224 11.79 28.52 4.05
C THR A 224 10.51 27.97 4.66
N ASP A 225 10.30 26.67 4.59
CA ASP A 225 9.01 26.04 4.94
C ASP A 225 9.01 25.39 6.34
N ASN A 226 10.20 25.13 6.91
CA ASN A 226 10.37 24.39 8.17
C ASN A 226 9.41 23.20 8.29
N PRO A 227 9.41 22.26 7.33
CA PRO A 227 8.41 21.22 7.26
C PRO A 227 8.63 20.17 8.35
N GLN A 228 7.55 19.70 8.96
CA GLN A 228 7.63 18.66 10.01
C GLN A 228 8.11 17.31 9.49
N LEU A 229 7.82 16.96 8.21
CA LEU A 229 8.22 15.72 7.56
C LEU A 229 7.83 14.44 8.32
N ASN A 230 6.79 14.48 9.11
CA ASN A 230 6.26 13.35 9.85
C ASN A 230 5.04 12.74 9.15
N ILE A 231 4.63 11.57 9.61
CA ILE A 231 3.37 10.94 9.19
C ILE A 231 2.28 11.44 10.14
N ARG A 232 1.20 11.98 9.57
CA ARG A 232 0.04 12.48 10.31
C ARG A 232 -1.25 11.75 9.94
N LEU A 233 -1.13 10.65 9.20
CA LEU A 233 -2.25 9.77 8.89
C LEU A 233 -2.43 8.77 10.04
N ASN A 234 -3.53 8.89 10.77
CA ASN A 234 -3.88 7.89 11.77
C ASN A 234 -4.44 6.62 11.06
N PRO A 235 -3.99 5.40 11.36
CA PRO A 235 -3.20 4.98 12.52
C PRO A 235 -1.67 4.88 12.29
N LEU A 236 -1.12 5.39 11.20
CA LEU A 236 0.29 5.21 10.82
C LEU A 236 1.25 6.24 11.45
N SER A 237 0.76 7.12 12.30
CA SER A 237 1.56 8.21 12.92
C SER A 237 2.67 7.74 13.86
N HIS A 238 2.67 6.47 14.25
CA HIS A 238 3.72 5.88 15.09
C HIS A 238 4.99 5.48 14.30
N ILE A 239 4.94 5.51 12.96
CA ILE A 239 6.07 5.13 12.11
C ILE A 239 7.09 6.28 12.09
N ASP A 240 8.31 6.01 12.52
CA ASP A 240 9.43 6.93 12.46
C ASP A 240 10.14 6.89 11.10
N ILE A 241 10.54 8.06 10.62
CA ILE A 241 11.21 8.22 9.33
C ILE A 241 12.49 9.04 9.52
N TYR A 242 13.60 8.59 8.98
CA TYR A 242 14.83 9.38 8.92
C TYR A 242 14.65 10.60 8.01
N LYS A 243 15.19 11.75 8.41
CA LYS A 243 15.05 13.01 7.70
C LYS A 243 16.43 13.53 7.27
N TYR A 244 16.60 13.78 5.99
CA TYR A 244 17.85 14.27 5.41
C TYR A 244 17.60 15.57 4.63
N VAL A 245 18.64 16.43 4.62
CA VAL A 245 18.63 17.73 3.93
C VAL A 245 19.83 17.84 3.00
#